data_171345ced5904fac711ae7a2beb782f6
#
_entry.id   171345ced5904fac711ae7a2beb782f6
#
_cell.length_a   1.000
_cell.length_b   1.000
_cell.length_c   1.000
_cell.angle_alpha   90.00
_cell.angle_beta   90.00
_cell.angle_gamma   90.00
#
_symmetry.space_group_name_H-M   'P 1'
#
loop_
_entity.id
_entity.type
_entity.pdbx_description
1 polymer ?
#
loop_
_entity_poly.entity_id
_entity_poly.type
_entity_poly.pdbx_seq_one_letter_code
_entity_poly.pdbx_strand_id
1 'polypeptide(L)'
;HSFPTRRSSDLGDYDFNDFVVNYKVQFQGIKKVDKKYTAQYMQIGLRLKAIGGIFPYSPYLRLKEIDSDEVESIEVYETKNVIPAIDGVELVPNKHLIIDYSPLIKNLAKPAGSQYYNTEKNALVATSDLPEINILITLKKRKEVKEILEGDEFDLYLKRNDSGTEIHMNGIEPITYQYPFNDKNLLPVYTNGDEEDDNYYFSAGRLIWGLRVPGNAAHAIEKANFLEAYKGFAKWAQSSGKNEQNWYNQGNADKSLLIHN
;
A
#
# COMPACT_ATOMS: atom_id res chain seq x y z
N HIS A 1 1.45 -1.91 -5.78
CA HIS A 1 1.73 -2.44 -4.45
C HIS A 1 0.58 -3.29 -3.96
N SER A 2 0.84 -4.47 -3.44
CA SER A 2 -0.16 -5.33 -2.85
C SER A 2 0.04 -5.44 -1.34
N PHE A 3 -1.07 -5.45 -0.61
CA PHE A 3 -1.08 -5.63 0.83
C PHE A 3 -1.82 -6.93 1.12
N PRO A 4 -1.14 -8.02 1.48
CA PRO A 4 -1.82 -9.18 2.00
C PRO A 4 -2.16 -8.95 3.47
N THR A 5 -3.41 -9.20 3.80
CA THR A 5 -3.85 -9.22 5.18
C THR A 5 -4.04 -10.66 5.61
N ARG A 6 -3.18 -11.17 6.47
CA ARG A 6 -3.32 -12.51 7.04
C ARG A 6 -4.02 -12.47 8.40
N ARG A 7 -5.02 -13.34 8.57
CA ARG A 7 -5.30 -13.92 9.88
C ARG A 7 -4.33 -15.07 10.13
N SER A 8 -3.92 -15.25 11.38
CA SER A 8 -3.11 -16.38 11.85
C SER A 8 -3.75 -17.76 11.59
N SER A 9 -5.00 -17.81 11.13
CA SER A 9 -5.73 -19.04 10.79
C SER A 9 -5.70 -19.40 9.31
N ASP A 10 -5.34 -18.47 8.41
CA ASP A 10 -5.33 -18.71 6.96
C ASP A 10 -3.89 -18.84 6.44
N LEU A 11 -3.15 -19.77 6.99
CA LEU A 11 -1.78 -20.10 6.57
C LEU A 11 -1.68 -20.72 5.15
N GLY A 12 -2.78 -20.78 4.40
CA GLY A 12 -2.88 -21.49 3.12
C GLY A 12 -2.83 -20.60 1.88
N ASP A 13 -3.16 -19.33 2.02
CA ASP A 13 -3.38 -18.45 0.87
C ASP A 13 -2.24 -17.43 0.75
N TYR A 14 -1.25 -17.76 -0.08
CA TYR A 14 -0.06 -16.93 -0.28
C TYR A 14 -0.15 -16.28 -1.67
N ASP A 15 -1.25 -15.56 -1.94
CA ASP A 15 -1.53 -15.00 -3.26
C ASP A 15 -1.28 -13.48 -3.37
N PHE A 16 -1.13 -12.76 -2.26
CA PHE A 16 -0.86 -11.32 -2.22
C PHE A 16 -1.88 -10.47 -3.00
N ASN A 17 -3.15 -10.87 -3.00
CA ASN A 17 -4.22 -10.15 -3.69
C ASN A 17 -5.29 -9.57 -2.76
N ASP A 18 -5.18 -9.74 -1.44
CA ASP A 18 -6.14 -9.26 -0.45
C ASP A 18 -6.45 -7.77 -0.58
N PHE A 19 -5.44 -6.96 -0.90
CA PHE A 19 -5.60 -5.54 -1.21
C PHE A 19 -4.48 -5.07 -2.14
N VAL A 20 -4.82 -4.78 -3.39
CA VAL A 20 -3.85 -4.37 -4.40
C VAL A 20 -4.14 -2.97 -4.89
N VAL A 21 -3.15 -2.10 -4.79
CA VAL A 21 -3.21 -0.74 -5.32
C VAL A 21 -1.98 -0.42 -6.16
N ASN A 22 -2.18 0.44 -7.16
CA ASN A 22 -1.09 1.17 -7.78
C ASN A 22 -1.07 2.59 -7.23
N TYR A 23 0.12 3.08 -6.89
CA TYR A 23 0.28 4.48 -6.58
C TYR A 23 1.34 5.14 -7.45
N LYS A 24 1.21 6.43 -7.64
CA LYS A 24 2.14 7.27 -8.36
C LYS A 24 2.41 8.54 -7.58
N VAL A 25 3.67 8.88 -7.41
CA VAL A 25 4.08 10.16 -6.81
C VAL A 25 4.85 10.96 -7.84
N GLN A 26 4.49 12.22 -7.99
CA GLN A 26 5.15 13.17 -8.88
C GLN A 26 5.40 14.47 -8.14
N PHE A 27 6.62 14.97 -8.20
CA PHE A 27 6.97 16.28 -7.67
C PHE A 27 7.00 17.31 -8.79
N GLN A 28 6.46 18.49 -8.52
CA GLN A 28 6.44 19.59 -9.46
C GLN A 28 7.27 20.78 -8.94
N GLY A 29 7.74 21.60 -9.87
CA GLY A 29 8.54 22.77 -9.54
C GLY A 29 9.84 22.40 -8.78
N ILE A 30 10.47 21.28 -9.12
CA ILE A 30 11.71 20.82 -8.47
C ILE A 30 12.80 21.88 -8.65
N LYS A 31 13.47 22.21 -7.56
CA LYS A 31 14.65 23.10 -7.54
C LYS A 31 15.81 22.40 -6.85
N LYS A 32 17.01 22.66 -7.30
CA LYS A 32 18.23 22.23 -6.63
C LYS A 32 18.69 23.34 -5.68
N VAL A 33 18.71 23.04 -4.39
CA VAL A 33 19.16 23.94 -3.32
C VAL A 33 20.21 23.19 -2.52
N ASP A 34 21.40 23.73 -2.37
CA ASP A 34 22.52 23.14 -1.60
C ASP A 34 22.80 21.66 -1.93
N LYS A 35 22.83 21.35 -3.23
CA LYS A 35 22.98 19.98 -3.79
C LYS A 35 21.79 19.04 -3.58
N LYS A 36 20.72 19.45 -2.89
CA LYS A 36 19.50 18.67 -2.64
C LYS A 36 18.41 19.06 -3.64
N TYR A 37 17.62 18.08 -4.08
CA TYR A 37 16.43 18.35 -4.89
C TYR A 37 15.24 18.59 -3.96
N THR A 38 14.62 19.75 -4.07
CA THR A 38 13.49 20.14 -3.24
C THR A 38 12.26 20.42 -4.07
N ALA A 39 11.08 20.16 -3.53
CA ALA A 39 9.79 20.44 -4.14
C ALA A 39 8.83 21.11 -3.15
N GLN A 40 7.86 21.83 -3.67
CA GLN A 40 6.76 22.43 -2.90
C GLN A 40 5.41 21.81 -3.25
N TYR A 41 5.34 21.18 -4.43
CA TYR A 41 4.12 20.54 -4.93
C TYR A 41 4.37 19.06 -5.13
N MET A 42 3.43 18.25 -4.65
CA MET A 42 3.48 16.80 -4.78
C MET A 42 2.11 16.29 -5.22
N GLN A 43 2.08 15.59 -6.34
CA GLN A 43 0.90 14.87 -6.80
C GLN A 43 0.98 13.41 -6.37
N ILE A 44 -0.10 12.89 -5.81
CA ILE A 44 -0.22 11.49 -5.44
C ILE A 44 -1.50 10.93 -6.06
N GLY A 45 -1.34 9.93 -6.90
CA GLY A 45 -2.44 9.14 -7.44
C GLY A 45 -2.49 7.78 -6.77
N LEU A 46 -3.66 7.34 -6.36
CA LEU A 46 -3.91 6.00 -5.83
C LEU A 46 -5.04 5.36 -6.63
N ARG A 47 -4.75 4.21 -7.26
CA ARG A 47 -5.71 3.41 -8.02
C ARG A 47 -5.89 2.06 -7.36
N LEU A 48 -7.13 1.70 -7.04
CA LEU A 48 -7.45 0.35 -6.60
C LEU A 48 -7.35 -0.61 -7.78
N LYS A 49 -6.68 -1.76 -7.58
CA LYS A 49 -6.63 -2.85 -8.55
C LYS A 49 -7.48 -4.04 -8.14
N ALA A 50 -7.36 -4.50 -6.89
CA ALA A 50 -8.07 -5.68 -6.44
C ALA A 50 -8.32 -5.68 -4.94
N ILE A 51 -9.37 -6.39 -4.52
CA ILE A 51 -9.64 -6.76 -3.12
C ILE A 51 -10.05 -8.23 -3.11
N GLY A 52 -9.14 -9.10 -2.67
CA GLY A 52 -9.36 -10.54 -2.44
C GLY A 52 -9.67 -10.87 -0.98
N GLY A 53 -9.37 -9.98 -0.06
CA GLY A 53 -9.64 -10.16 1.36
C GLY A 53 -11.10 -10.00 1.75
N ILE A 54 -11.53 -10.74 2.77
CA ILE A 54 -12.90 -10.69 3.32
C ILE A 54 -13.11 -9.56 4.33
N PHE A 55 -12.04 -8.97 4.83
CA PHE A 55 -12.12 -7.92 5.86
C PHE A 55 -12.32 -6.54 5.25
N PRO A 56 -13.11 -5.67 5.92
CA PRO A 56 -13.40 -4.32 5.45
C PRO A 56 -12.23 -3.38 5.74
N TYR A 57 -11.20 -3.40 4.92
CA TYR A 57 -10.07 -2.49 5.00
C TYR A 57 -10.28 -1.24 4.16
N SER A 58 -9.76 -0.12 4.65
CA SER A 58 -9.63 1.14 3.90
C SER A 58 -8.16 1.55 3.80
N PRO A 59 -7.73 2.10 2.65
CA PRO A 59 -6.37 2.57 2.47
C PRO A 59 -6.18 3.98 3.05
N TYR A 60 -5.03 4.17 3.71
CA TYR A 60 -4.56 5.43 4.27
C TYR A 60 -3.12 5.68 3.85
N LEU A 61 -2.73 6.93 3.75
CA LEU A 61 -1.36 7.33 3.50
C LEU A 61 -0.87 8.23 4.64
N ARG A 62 0.22 7.86 5.28
CA ARG A 62 0.98 8.72 6.20
C ARG A 62 2.27 9.17 5.52
N LEU A 63 2.54 10.47 5.56
CA LEU A 63 3.81 11.08 5.16
C LEU A 63 4.52 11.57 6.41
N LYS A 64 5.51 10.80 6.89
CA LYS A 64 6.13 11.06 8.20
C LYS A 64 7.03 12.30 8.21
N GLU A 65 7.65 12.63 7.06
CA GLU A 65 8.48 13.81 6.90
C GLU A 65 7.69 15.12 6.70
N ILE A 66 6.37 15.04 6.63
CA ILE A 66 5.51 16.21 6.48
C ILE A 66 4.61 16.33 7.70
N ASP A 67 4.80 17.37 8.49
CA ASP A 67 3.87 17.70 9.55
C ASP A 67 2.60 18.35 8.96
N SER A 68 1.46 18.10 9.57
CA SER A 68 0.17 18.61 9.05
C SER A 68 0.11 20.14 8.98
N ASP A 69 0.84 20.85 9.85
CA ASP A 69 0.93 22.30 9.86
C ASP A 69 1.84 22.88 8.76
N GLU A 70 2.64 22.07 8.09
CA GLU A 70 3.46 22.45 6.94
C GLU A 70 2.70 22.45 5.61
N VAL A 71 1.48 21.91 5.62
CA VAL A 71 0.62 21.85 4.43
C VAL A 71 -0.12 23.16 4.26
N GLU A 72 -0.07 23.74 3.04
CA GLU A 72 -0.85 24.91 2.64
C GLU A 72 -2.24 24.49 2.14
N SER A 73 -2.29 23.51 1.22
CA SER A 73 -3.54 22.96 0.70
C SER A 73 -3.39 21.51 0.25
N ILE A 74 -4.52 20.77 0.25
CA ILE A 74 -4.67 19.49 -0.42
C ILE A 74 -5.92 19.56 -1.27
N GLU A 75 -5.77 19.30 -2.56
CA GLU A 75 -6.83 19.37 -3.54
C GLU A 75 -6.97 18.01 -4.25
N VAL A 76 -8.19 17.52 -4.37
CA VAL A 76 -8.50 16.42 -5.28
C VAL A 76 -8.67 17.02 -6.66
N TYR A 77 -7.74 16.76 -7.58
CA TYR A 77 -7.81 17.34 -8.92
C TYR A 77 -8.42 16.36 -9.96
N GLU A 78 -8.50 15.09 -9.66
CA GLU A 78 -9.15 14.10 -10.51
C GLU A 78 -9.61 12.88 -9.68
N THR A 79 -10.82 12.43 -9.97
CA THR A 79 -11.32 11.13 -9.51
C THR A 79 -11.86 10.34 -10.69
N LYS A 80 -11.66 8.99 -10.67
CA LYS A 80 -12.25 8.08 -11.66
C LYS A 80 -12.99 6.97 -10.93
N ASN A 81 -14.21 6.69 -11.35
CA ASN A 81 -15.03 5.58 -10.84
C ASN A 81 -15.18 5.54 -9.31
N VAL A 82 -15.03 6.65 -8.63
CA VAL A 82 -15.28 6.82 -7.19
C VAL A 82 -16.72 7.26 -6.97
N ILE A 83 -17.46 6.56 -6.10
CA ILE A 83 -18.89 6.79 -5.88
C ILE A 83 -19.16 7.02 -4.39
N PRO A 84 -19.69 8.17 -3.99
CA PRO A 84 -19.89 9.38 -4.82
C PRO A 84 -18.55 10.00 -5.20
N ALA A 85 -18.55 10.77 -6.27
CA ALA A 85 -17.38 11.61 -6.60
C ALA A 85 -17.07 12.52 -5.42
N ILE A 86 -15.78 12.73 -5.17
CA ILE A 86 -15.30 13.56 -4.06
C ILE A 86 -14.56 14.78 -4.61
N ASP A 87 -14.67 15.90 -3.92
CA ASP A 87 -13.98 17.17 -4.22
C ASP A 87 -12.86 17.48 -3.21
N GLY A 88 -12.73 16.68 -2.17
CA GLY A 88 -11.70 16.78 -1.15
C GLY A 88 -11.34 15.43 -0.54
N VAL A 89 -10.28 15.39 0.24
CA VAL A 89 -9.89 14.24 1.06
C VAL A 89 -9.99 14.60 2.53
N GLU A 90 -10.31 13.62 3.34
CA GLU A 90 -10.32 13.79 4.79
C GLU A 90 -8.90 13.67 5.33
N LEU A 91 -8.51 14.62 6.19
CA LEU A 91 -7.26 14.60 6.92
C LEU A 91 -7.51 14.02 8.31
N VAL A 92 -6.73 13.02 8.66
CA VAL A 92 -6.77 12.44 10.00
C VAL A 92 -5.92 13.33 10.92
N PRO A 93 -6.49 13.85 12.03
CA PRO A 93 -5.74 14.67 12.98
C PRO A 93 -4.55 13.92 13.55
N ASN A 94 -3.34 14.36 13.21
CA ASN A 94 -2.09 13.80 13.68
C ASN A 94 -0.97 14.83 13.47
N LYS A 95 0.19 14.64 14.13
CA LYS A 95 1.36 15.44 13.89
C LYS A 95 1.77 15.34 12.41
N HIS A 96 1.97 14.11 11.93
CA HIS A 96 2.30 13.83 10.54
C HIS A 96 1.07 13.95 9.64
N LEU A 97 1.30 14.22 8.38
CA LEU A 97 0.23 14.27 7.39
C LEU A 97 -0.33 12.87 7.13
N ILE A 98 -1.60 12.68 7.46
CA ILE A 98 -2.34 11.44 7.21
C ILE A 98 -3.56 11.75 6.34
N ILE A 99 -3.69 11.02 5.25
CA ILE A 99 -4.74 11.17 4.26
C ILE A 99 -5.60 9.92 4.24
N ASP A 100 -6.92 10.09 4.39
CA ASP A 100 -7.90 9.02 4.28
C ASP A 100 -8.30 8.81 2.81
N TYR A 101 -7.97 7.63 2.26
CA TYR A 101 -8.38 7.20 0.94
C TYR A 101 -9.58 6.25 0.95
N SER A 102 -10.32 6.14 2.07
CA SER A 102 -11.50 5.27 2.16
C SER A 102 -12.58 5.54 1.09
N PRO A 103 -12.74 6.78 0.55
CA PRO A 103 -13.66 7.02 -0.56
C PRO A 103 -13.37 6.17 -1.80
N LEU A 104 -12.12 5.73 -1.98
CA LEU A 104 -11.72 4.85 -3.10
C LEU A 104 -12.53 3.55 -3.15
N ILE A 105 -13.00 3.07 -2.00
CA ILE A 105 -13.68 1.76 -1.87
C ILE A 105 -15.08 1.84 -1.26
N LYS A 106 -15.52 3.02 -0.81
CA LYS A 106 -16.70 3.19 0.04
C LYS A 106 -17.99 2.56 -0.52
N ASN A 107 -18.20 2.65 -1.81
CA ASN A 107 -19.37 2.09 -2.49
C ASN A 107 -18.96 1.20 -3.67
N LEU A 108 -17.84 0.50 -3.50
CA LEU A 108 -17.31 -0.37 -4.54
C LEU A 108 -18.26 -1.55 -4.77
N ALA A 109 -18.80 -1.64 -5.99
CA ALA A 109 -19.61 -2.79 -6.41
C ALA A 109 -18.71 -3.93 -6.84
N LYS A 110 -18.90 -5.11 -6.25
CA LYS A 110 -18.23 -6.32 -6.72
C LYS A 110 -18.82 -6.74 -8.07
N PRO A 111 -18.00 -7.27 -8.98
CA PRO A 111 -18.51 -7.83 -10.24
C PRO A 111 -19.57 -8.93 -9.99
N ALA A 112 -20.54 -9.03 -10.87
CA ALA A 112 -21.59 -10.04 -10.75
C ALA A 112 -21.00 -11.45 -10.74
N GLY A 113 -21.40 -12.26 -9.76
CA GLY A 113 -20.92 -13.64 -9.61
C GLY A 113 -19.56 -13.79 -8.94
N SER A 114 -18.93 -12.70 -8.49
CA SER A 114 -17.69 -12.72 -7.73
C SER A 114 -17.92 -12.47 -6.24
N GLN A 115 -17.14 -13.17 -5.41
CA GLN A 115 -17.07 -12.89 -3.98
C GLN A 115 -16.14 -11.70 -3.70
N TYR A 116 -15.17 -11.44 -4.57
CA TYR A 116 -14.09 -10.48 -4.43
C TYR A 116 -14.13 -9.43 -5.54
N TYR A 117 -13.27 -8.44 -5.46
CA TYR A 117 -13.15 -7.41 -6.48
C TYR A 117 -11.89 -7.64 -7.32
N ASN A 118 -12.07 -7.98 -8.59
CA ASN A 118 -11.00 -8.11 -9.60
C ASN A 118 -9.87 -9.10 -9.25
N THR A 119 -10.19 -10.21 -8.58
CA THR A 119 -9.25 -11.30 -8.30
C THR A 119 -9.62 -12.60 -8.99
N GLU A 120 -10.79 -12.68 -9.60
CA GLU A 120 -11.30 -13.89 -10.27
C GLU A 120 -11.36 -13.68 -11.77
N LYS A 121 -10.84 -14.64 -12.56
CA LYS A 121 -10.75 -14.53 -14.03
C LYS A 121 -12.09 -14.38 -14.76
N ASN A 122 -13.15 -14.91 -14.18
CA ASN A 122 -14.52 -14.82 -14.70
C ASN A 122 -15.23 -13.50 -14.34
N ALA A 123 -14.59 -12.65 -13.55
CA ALA A 123 -15.18 -11.43 -13.02
C ALA A 123 -14.17 -10.27 -13.01
N LEU A 124 -13.47 -10.10 -14.14
CA LEU A 124 -12.47 -9.05 -14.29
C LEU A 124 -13.10 -7.67 -14.42
N VAL A 125 -12.42 -6.69 -13.85
CA VAL A 125 -12.74 -5.27 -14.01
C VAL A 125 -11.81 -4.67 -15.06
N ALA A 126 -12.34 -3.96 -16.03
CA ALA A 126 -11.52 -3.28 -17.03
C ALA A 126 -10.67 -2.20 -16.39
N THR A 127 -9.46 -1.97 -16.89
CA THR A 127 -8.54 -0.94 -16.36
C THR A 127 -9.17 0.46 -16.32
N SER A 128 -10.02 0.78 -17.32
CA SER A 128 -10.77 2.04 -17.37
C SER A 128 -11.78 2.23 -16.23
N ASP A 129 -12.23 1.12 -15.64
CA ASP A 129 -13.30 1.09 -14.64
C ASP A 129 -12.76 1.00 -13.21
N LEU A 130 -11.44 0.89 -13.04
CA LEU A 130 -10.79 0.86 -11.74
C LEU A 130 -10.92 2.22 -11.04
N PRO A 131 -11.26 2.25 -9.74
CA PRO A 131 -11.33 3.51 -8.98
C PRO A 131 -9.95 4.14 -8.79
N GLU A 132 -9.91 5.47 -8.93
CA GLU A 132 -8.68 6.25 -8.76
C GLU A 132 -8.98 7.60 -8.13
N ILE A 133 -8.11 8.04 -7.20
CA ILE A 133 -8.11 9.37 -6.61
C ILE A 133 -6.73 9.98 -6.82
N ASN A 134 -6.70 11.17 -7.40
CA ASN A 134 -5.49 11.94 -7.61
C ASN A 134 -5.55 13.25 -6.83
N ILE A 135 -4.58 13.49 -5.95
CA ILE A 135 -4.49 14.68 -5.11
C ILE A 135 -3.25 15.50 -5.44
N LEU A 136 -3.34 16.80 -5.22
CA LEU A 136 -2.23 17.75 -5.21
C LEU A 136 -2.02 18.25 -3.78
N ILE A 137 -0.85 18.06 -3.23
CA ILE A 137 -0.42 18.61 -1.95
C ILE A 137 0.48 19.81 -2.22
N THR A 138 0.12 20.96 -1.68
CA THR A 138 0.95 22.18 -1.67
C THR A 138 1.53 22.36 -0.27
N LEU A 139 2.85 22.47 -0.18
CA LEU A 139 3.56 22.72 1.08
C LEU A 139 3.80 24.23 1.26
N LYS A 140 3.73 24.70 2.50
CA LYS A 140 4.10 26.11 2.84
C LYS A 140 5.56 26.42 2.53
N LYS A 141 6.44 25.43 2.67
CA LYS A 141 7.87 25.50 2.36
C LYS A 141 8.32 24.29 1.56
N ARG A 142 9.38 24.48 0.78
CA ARG A 142 9.98 23.40 0.02
C ARG A 142 10.60 22.36 0.95
N LYS A 143 10.45 21.10 0.62
CA LYS A 143 11.10 19.95 1.31
C LYS A 143 12.00 19.16 0.35
N GLU A 144 12.95 18.44 0.88
CA GLU A 144 13.79 17.53 0.10
C GLU A 144 12.96 16.34 -0.39
N VAL A 145 13.01 16.10 -1.70
CA VAL A 145 12.24 15.03 -2.35
C VAL A 145 12.64 13.65 -1.84
N LYS A 146 13.94 13.46 -1.59
CA LYS A 146 14.48 12.19 -1.13
C LYS A 146 13.93 11.83 0.26
N GLU A 147 13.93 12.77 1.19
CA GLU A 147 13.43 12.57 2.55
C GLU A 147 11.96 12.11 2.57
N ILE A 148 11.10 12.68 1.71
CA ILE A 148 9.68 12.33 1.66
C ILE A 148 9.44 10.88 1.22
N LEU A 149 10.31 10.31 0.37
CA LEU A 149 10.13 8.99 -0.24
C LEU A 149 11.05 7.92 0.34
N GLU A 150 11.97 8.26 1.24
CA GLU A 150 12.96 7.33 1.77
C GLU A 150 12.34 6.38 2.81
N GLY A 151 12.71 5.10 2.70
CA GLY A 151 12.37 4.09 3.69
C GLY A 151 10.87 4.00 4.01
N ASP A 152 10.53 4.19 5.27
CA ASP A 152 9.18 4.15 5.84
C ASP A 152 8.47 5.52 5.89
N GLU A 153 9.09 6.58 5.35
CA GLU A 153 8.53 7.93 5.35
C GLU A 153 7.25 8.05 4.52
N PHE A 154 7.17 7.28 3.42
CA PHE A 154 5.97 7.13 2.61
C PHE A 154 5.25 5.84 3.01
N ASP A 155 4.37 5.94 4.00
CA ASP A 155 3.68 4.82 4.62
C ASP A 155 2.24 4.71 4.11
N LEU A 156 2.04 3.86 3.12
CA LEU A 156 0.71 3.47 2.64
C LEU A 156 0.26 2.24 3.44
N TYR A 157 -0.79 2.38 4.22
CA TYR A 157 -1.26 1.35 5.14
C TYR A 157 -2.77 1.10 5.03
N LEU A 158 -3.23 0.02 5.62
CA LEU A 158 -4.63 -0.36 5.69
C LEU A 158 -5.16 -0.20 7.11
N LYS A 159 -6.42 0.23 7.22
CA LYS A 159 -7.13 0.29 8.50
C LYS A 159 -8.43 -0.48 8.39
N ARG A 160 -8.68 -1.38 9.34
CA ARG A 160 -9.95 -2.10 9.41
C ARG A 160 -11.07 -1.17 9.86
N ASN A 161 -12.15 -1.15 9.10
CA ASN A 161 -13.29 -0.27 9.36
C ASN A 161 -14.10 -0.71 10.60
N ASP A 162 -14.07 -2.00 10.93
CA ASP A 162 -14.82 -2.60 12.06
C ASP A 162 -14.09 -2.50 13.40
N SER A 163 -12.77 -2.53 13.42
CA SER A 163 -11.96 -2.55 14.65
C SER A 163 -11.01 -1.36 14.80
N GLY A 164 -10.75 -0.63 13.71
CA GLY A 164 -9.73 0.41 13.69
C GLY A 164 -8.29 -0.12 13.69
N THR A 165 -8.09 -1.44 13.60
CA THR A 165 -6.75 -2.05 13.56
C THR A 165 -6.01 -1.63 12.30
N GLU A 166 -4.77 -1.17 12.47
CA GLU A 166 -3.89 -0.75 11.40
C GLU A 166 -2.98 -1.89 10.96
N ILE A 167 -2.69 -1.95 9.66
CA ILE A 167 -1.73 -2.88 9.06
C ILE A 167 -0.79 -2.07 8.19
N HIS A 168 0.44 -1.92 8.66
CA HIS A 168 1.51 -1.23 7.95
C HIS A 168 2.44 -2.22 7.27
N MET A 169 3.35 -1.71 6.46
CA MET A 169 4.45 -2.52 5.95
C MET A 169 5.34 -3.00 7.09
N ASN A 170 6.02 -4.11 6.87
CA ASN A 170 6.91 -4.69 7.87
C ASN A 170 7.94 -3.66 8.38
N GLY A 171 8.13 -3.60 9.69
CA GLY A 171 9.04 -2.67 10.34
C GLY A 171 8.46 -1.28 10.62
N ILE A 172 7.24 -0.98 10.17
CA ILE A 172 6.63 0.35 10.38
C ILE A 172 5.73 0.33 11.62
N GLU A 173 6.01 1.20 12.58
CA GLU A 173 5.23 1.36 13.79
C GLU A 173 3.80 1.86 13.49
N PRO A 174 2.75 1.24 14.08
CA PRO A 174 1.37 1.71 13.95
C PRO A 174 1.18 3.10 14.58
N ILE A 175 0.21 3.85 14.08
CA ILE A 175 -0.13 5.17 14.62
C ILE A 175 -0.89 5.04 15.94
N THR A 176 -1.77 4.07 16.03
CA THR A 176 -2.53 3.75 17.24
C THR A 176 -2.00 2.48 17.87
N TYR A 177 -1.80 2.49 19.20
CA TYR A 177 -1.25 1.38 19.99
C TYR A 177 -2.19 0.17 20.14
N GLN A 178 -2.92 -0.19 19.09
CA GLN A 178 -3.74 -1.41 19.04
C GLN A 178 -3.00 -2.61 18.42
N TYR A 179 -1.69 -2.52 18.33
CA TYR A 179 -0.86 -3.61 17.85
C TYR A 179 -0.95 -4.81 18.80
N PRO A 180 -1.13 -6.03 18.30
CA PRO A 180 -1.27 -7.22 19.14
C PRO A 180 0.09 -7.71 19.68
N PHE A 181 0.68 -6.96 20.61
CA PHE A 181 2.01 -7.23 21.18
C PHE A 181 2.19 -8.64 21.77
N ASN A 182 1.10 -9.30 22.16
CA ASN A 182 1.13 -10.63 22.77
C ASN A 182 0.73 -11.76 21.80
N ASP A 183 0.61 -11.47 20.51
CA ASP A 183 0.30 -12.51 19.53
C ASP A 183 1.55 -13.37 19.27
N LYS A 184 1.48 -14.66 19.66
CA LYS A 184 2.56 -15.65 19.46
C LYS A 184 2.92 -15.91 17.97
N ASN A 185 2.07 -15.48 17.05
CA ASN A 185 2.33 -15.62 15.61
C ASN A 185 3.11 -14.43 15.04
N LEU A 186 3.33 -13.38 15.85
CA LEU A 186 4.14 -12.24 15.50
C LEU A 186 5.48 -12.26 16.22
N LEU A 187 6.48 -11.62 15.62
CA LEU A 187 7.75 -11.39 16.32
C LEU A 187 7.53 -10.40 17.47
N PRO A 188 8.23 -10.57 18.59
CA PRO A 188 8.20 -9.59 19.67
C PRO A 188 8.68 -8.22 19.17
N VAL A 189 7.97 -7.18 19.58
CA VAL A 189 8.40 -5.79 19.40
C VAL A 189 8.95 -5.33 20.74
N TYR A 190 10.22 -4.97 20.79
CA TYR A 190 10.86 -4.49 22.00
C TYR A 190 10.62 -2.97 22.13
N THR A 191 9.87 -2.59 23.17
CA THR A 191 9.52 -1.17 23.43
C THR A 191 10.52 -0.47 24.34
N ASN A 192 11.62 -1.09 24.72
CA ASN A 192 12.55 -0.62 25.75
C ASN A 192 13.80 0.11 25.22
N GLY A 193 13.75 0.70 24.02
CA GLY A 193 14.83 1.57 23.54
C GLY A 193 16.09 0.87 23.05
N ASP A 194 16.07 -0.43 22.88
CA ASP A 194 17.10 -1.15 22.14
C ASP A 194 16.82 -0.93 20.63
N GLU A 195 17.70 -0.20 19.98
CA GLU A 195 17.55 0.43 18.68
C GLU A 195 17.44 -0.52 17.47
N GLU A 196 17.27 -1.82 17.65
CA GLU A 196 17.46 -2.76 16.53
C GLU A 196 16.25 -3.59 16.12
N ASP A 197 15.11 -3.52 16.79
CA ASP A 197 14.02 -4.44 16.47
C ASP A 197 12.70 -3.76 16.10
N ASP A 198 12.69 -3.08 14.96
CA ASP A 198 11.46 -2.67 14.27
C ASP A 198 10.72 -3.90 13.73
N ASN A 199 10.38 -4.84 14.64
CA ASN A 199 9.72 -6.11 14.27
C ASN A 199 8.21 -5.96 14.06
N TYR A 200 7.69 -4.76 13.96
CA TYR A 200 6.28 -4.54 13.66
C TYR A 200 5.87 -5.27 12.40
N TYR A 201 4.75 -5.99 12.49
CA TYR A 201 4.13 -6.72 11.38
C TYR A 201 5.00 -7.83 10.76
N PHE A 202 6.02 -8.31 11.44
CA PHE A 202 6.69 -9.55 11.07
C PHE A 202 6.03 -10.74 11.77
N SER A 203 5.69 -11.77 11.01
CA SER A 203 5.30 -13.05 11.60
C SER A 203 6.48 -13.71 12.32
N ALA A 204 6.21 -14.62 13.26
CA ALA A 204 7.23 -15.43 13.93
C ALA A 204 8.13 -16.17 12.91
N GLY A 205 7.61 -16.53 11.74
CA GLY A 205 8.38 -17.13 10.64
C GLY A 205 9.04 -16.09 9.71
N ARG A 206 9.08 -14.81 10.07
CA ARG A 206 9.58 -13.69 9.24
C ARG A 206 8.92 -13.58 7.86
N LEU A 207 7.66 -14.00 7.76
CA LEU A 207 6.87 -13.78 6.55
C LEU A 207 6.44 -12.32 6.46
N ILE A 208 6.51 -11.76 5.26
CA ILE A 208 6.08 -10.38 4.98
C ILE A 208 4.57 -10.31 4.83
N TRP A 209 3.99 -9.19 5.28
CA TRP A 209 2.56 -8.90 5.19
C TRP A 209 2.20 -8.06 3.98
N GLY A 210 3.16 -7.32 3.47
CA GLY A 210 3.00 -6.43 2.34
C GLY A 210 4.20 -6.49 1.41
N LEU A 211 3.94 -6.17 0.15
CA LEU A 211 4.94 -6.18 -0.90
C LEU A 211 4.84 -4.91 -1.74
N ARG A 212 5.94 -4.21 -1.88
CA ARG A 212 6.04 -3.01 -2.73
C ARG A 212 6.95 -3.34 -3.91
N VAL A 213 6.39 -3.25 -5.12
CA VAL A 213 7.13 -3.54 -6.36
C VAL A 213 7.10 -2.35 -7.30
N PRO A 214 8.16 -2.10 -8.06
CA PRO A 214 8.19 -1.05 -9.07
C PRO A 214 7.22 -1.32 -10.23
N GLY A 215 6.71 -0.26 -10.83
CA GLY A 215 5.87 -0.33 -12.02
C GLY A 215 4.46 -0.87 -11.78
N ASN A 216 3.83 -1.36 -12.84
CA ASN A 216 2.50 -1.94 -12.81
C ASN A 216 2.59 -3.47 -12.84
N ALA A 217 2.98 -4.08 -11.72
CA ALA A 217 2.99 -5.53 -11.62
C ALA A 217 1.56 -6.09 -11.65
N ALA A 218 1.39 -7.23 -12.31
CA ALA A 218 0.16 -7.99 -12.25
C ALA A 218 -0.06 -8.54 -10.84
N HIS A 219 -1.31 -8.75 -10.44
CA HIS A 219 -1.62 -9.42 -9.18
C HIS A 219 -2.07 -10.86 -9.43
N ALA A 220 -1.87 -11.71 -8.44
CA ALA A 220 -2.29 -13.11 -8.55
C ALA A 220 -3.82 -13.22 -8.53
N ILE A 221 -4.35 -14.24 -9.22
CA ILE A 221 -5.76 -14.61 -9.10
C ILE A 221 -6.01 -15.19 -7.70
N GLU A 222 -7.26 -15.17 -7.30
CA GLU A 222 -7.74 -15.75 -6.05
C GLU A 222 -7.24 -17.19 -5.85
N LYS A 223 -6.65 -17.47 -4.68
CA LYS A 223 -6.08 -18.77 -4.29
C LYS A 223 -4.90 -19.26 -5.14
N ALA A 224 -4.34 -18.44 -6.01
CA ALA A 224 -3.12 -18.82 -6.72
C ALA A 224 -1.93 -18.80 -5.77
N ASN A 225 -1.06 -19.80 -5.89
CA ASN A 225 0.22 -19.76 -5.20
C ASN A 225 1.12 -18.70 -5.82
N PHE A 226 1.42 -17.64 -5.08
CA PHE A 226 2.26 -16.54 -5.54
C PHE A 226 3.65 -16.98 -5.99
N LEU A 227 4.22 -18.03 -5.36
CA LEU A 227 5.52 -18.57 -5.74
C LEU A 227 5.50 -19.28 -7.11
N GLU A 228 4.33 -19.78 -7.51
CA GLU A 228 4.13 -20.35 -8.85
C GLU A 228 3.86 -19.25 -9.88
N ALA A 229 3.09 -18.24 -9.50
CA ALA A 229 2.83 -17.08 -10.34
C ALA A 229 4.11 -16.30 -10.65
N TYR A 230 4.98 -16.14 -9.65
CA TYR A 230 6.26 -15.42 -9.75
C TYR A 230 7.44 -16.28 -9.29
N LYS A 231 7.93 -17.15 -10.16
CA LYS A 231 8.96 -18.16 -9.85
C LYS A 231 10.29 -17.59 -9.32
N GLY A 232 10.62 -16.35 -9.69
CA GLY A 232 11.83 -15.66 -9.20
C GLY A 232 11.71 -15.11 -7.78
N PHE A 233 10.49 -14.94 -7.27
CA PHE A 233 10.24 -14.28 -5.97
C PHE A 233 10.95 -14.99 -4.81
N ALA A 234 10.88 -16.32 -4.74
CA ALA A 234 11.51 -17.07 -3.64
C ALA A 234 13.03 -16.85 -3.59
N LYS A 235 13.71 -16.85 -4.74
CA LYS A 235 15.16 -16.60 -4.81
C LYS A 235 15.50 -15.16 -4.45
N TRP A 236 14.67 -14.20 -4.87
CA TRP A 236 14.81 -12.81 -4.49
C TRP A 236 14.70 -12.64 -2.98
N ALA A 237 13.66 -13.19 -2.36
CA ALA A 237 13.43 -13.12 -0.92
C ALA A 237 14.54 -13.79 -0.12
N GLN A 238 14.95 -15.00 -0.49
CA GLN A 238 16.03 -15.75 0.17
C GLN A 238 17.40 -15.06 0.08
N SER A 239 17.63 -14.27 -0.96
CA SER A 239 18.87 -13.51 -1.16
C SER A 239 18.83 -12.11 -0.56
N SER A 240 17.80 -11.76 0.21
CA SER A 240 17.57 -10.38 0.70
C SER A 240 17.58 -9.35 -0.44
N GLY A 241 16.90 -9.67 -1.53
CA GLY A 241 16.75 -8.79 -2.68
C GLY A 241 17.94 -8.74 -3.65
N LYS A 242 18.98 -9.55 -3.47
CA LYS A 242 20.21 -9.51 -4.31
C LYS A 242 20.05 -10.23 -5.64
N ASN A 243 19.32 -11.35 -5.63
CA ASN A 243 19.09 -12.17 -6.83
C ASN A 243 17.69 -11.91 -7.38
N GLU A 244 17.48 -12.24 -8.67
CA GLU A 244 16.16 -12.16 -9.33
C GLU A 244 15.46 -10.81 -9.13
N GLN A 245 16.18 -9.70 -9.18
CA GLN A 245 15.66 -8.35 -8.89
C GLN A 245 14.50 -7.93 -9.82
N ASN A 246 14.36 -8.60 -10.97
CA ASN A 246 13.27 -8.39 -11.92
C ASN A 246 12.20 -9.48 -11.87
N TRP A 247 12.05 -10.19 -10.74
CA TRP A 247 11.12 -11.29 -10.58
C TRP A 247 9.66 -10.91 -10.90
N TYR A 248 9.28 -9.65 -10.67
CA TYR A 248 7.93 -9.13 -10.90
C TYR A 248 7.64 -8.80 -12.38
N ASN A 249 8.64 -8.88 -13.25
CA ASN A 249 8.43 -8.64 -14.67
C ASN A 249 7.62 -9.78 -15.31
N GLN A 250 6.67 -9.40 -16.16
CA GLN A 250 5.74 -10.34 -16.79
C GLN A 250 6.41 -11.44 -17.62
N GLY A 251 7.64 -11.22 -18.10
CA GLY A 251 8.41 -12.23 -18.83
C GLY A 251 8.81 -13.43 -17.98
N ASN A 252 8.91 -13.24 -16.66
CA ASN A 252 9.33 -14.27 -15.70
C ASN A 252 8.15 -14.84 -14.89
N ALA A 253 6.91 -14.46 -15.24
CA ALA A 253 5.72 -14.80 -14.50
C ALA A 253 4.84 -15.81 -15.27
N ASP A 254 4.10 -16.63 -14.53
CA ASP A 254 3.04 -17.46 -15.11
C ASP A 254 1.79 -16.62 -15.31
N LYS A 255 1.59 -16.15 -16.54
CA LYS A 255 0.44 -15.31 -16.92
C LYS A 255 -0.91 -15.98 -16.70
N SER A 256 -0.94 -17.31 -16.60
CA SER A 256 -2.18 -18.03 -16.34
C SER A 256 -2.68 -17.86 -14.91
N LEU A 257 -1.81 -17.46 -13.99
CA LEU A 257 -2.10 -17.23 -12.57
C LEU A 257 -2.20 -15.73 -12.21
N LEU A 258 -2.17 -14.84 -13.22
CA LEU A 258 -2.11 -13.40 -13.00
C LEU A 258 -3.25 -12.65 -13.71
N ILE A 259 -3.59 -11.50 -13.14
CA ILE A 259 -4.48 -10.49 -13.71
C ILE A 259 -3.66 -9.26 -14.07
N HIS A 260 -3.77 -8.85 -15.32
CA HIS A 260 -3.07 -7.71 -15.90
C HIS A 260 -4.06 -6.58 -16.18
N ASN A 261 -4.02 -5.53 -15.37
CA ASN A 261 -4.77 -4.29 -15.60
C ASN A 261 -3.96 -3.05 -15.24
#